data_c7b3a7d251f6d61ba6113df3138f2e19
#
_entry.id   c7b3a7d251f6d61ba6113df3138f2e19
#
_cell.length_a   1.000
_cell.length_b   1.000
_cell.length_c   1.000
_cell.angle_alpha   90.00
_cell.angle_beta   90.00
_cell.angle_gamma   90.00
#
_symmetry.space_group_name_H-M   'P 1'
#
loop_
_entity.id
_entity.type
_entity.pdbx_description
1 polymer ?
#
loop_
_entity_poly.entity_id
_entity_poly.type
_entity_poly.pdbx_seq_one_letter_code
_entity_poly.pdbx_strand_id
1 'polypeptide(L)'
;MKVSRSFSPRRMMPVLLACWSLIAMPLQAQESTPSPQPQPQAQPQPQTMIPAPPRLAATSWILMDAGSGRILAQHNPDERLPPASLTKLMTAYLVERELNQGNISLDDQVPISEKAWRTGGSKMFIEVGDRVPVSELLHGIIIVSGNDASVAMAEYLAGGVEPFADIMNQHAARLGMENTNFVNPTGLPHDNHYSSARDLALLSRHIINDYPKHYATYSEKQFTYGGIEQPNRNRLLWRDSTADGLKTGWTEAAGYCLVSSAKRQDMRLIAVVMGTASSEARVQESQKLLSYGFRYFETLKLYDKGAVLNTSRVWEGDKDELKVGVEENVFMTVPRNRNEELTAKLDIRKGLTAPISAGETVGSMEVRLGDEVVGKRDLLALEEVQEGGFFKRMIDKVSRFFSDLWSGWFG
;
A
#
# COMPACT_ATOMS: atom_id res chain seq x y z
N MET A 1 13.62 -47.51 24.87
CA MET A 1 14.44 -48.41 25.69
C MET A 1 15.01 -47.59 26.84
N LYS A 2 14.57 -47.94 28.07
CA LYS A 2 15.13 -47.72 29.42
C LYS A 2 15.65 -46.31 29.76
N VAL A 3 14.95 -45.49 30.55
CA VAL A 3 14.60 -45.52 31.97
C VAL A 3 15.81 -45.50 32.92
N SER A 4 15.92 -44.43 33.74
CA SER A 4 15.92 -44.47 35.21
C SER A 4 16.56 -43.17 35.74
N ARG A 5 15.86 -42.22 36.41
CA ARG A 5 15.54 -42.15 37.84
C ARG A 5 16.75 -42.43 38.74
N SER A 6 17.13 -41.69 39.72
CA SER A 6 16.50 -40.89 40.75
C SER A 6 17.43 -40.73 41.95
N PHE A 7 17.12 -39.79 42.80
CA PHE A 7 17.30 -39.73 44.28
C PHE A 7 18.39 -38.84 44.87
N SER A 8 17.91 -37.80 45.53
CA SER A 8 18.44 -37.18 46.77
C SER A 8 18.19 -38.09 47.95
N PRO A 9 18.88 -38.01 49.11
CA PRO A 9 18.56 -37.01 50.11
C PRO A 9 19.64 -36.62 51.18
N ARG A 10 19.36 -35.45 51.77
CA ARG A 10 19.40 -35.11 53.24
C ARG A 10 20.65 -35.24 54.11
N ARG A 11 21.00 -34.05 54.69
CA ARG A 11 21.28 -33.70 56.09
C ARG A 11 22.38 -34.47 56.88
N MET A 12 23.35 -33.67 57.39
CA MET A 12 23.45 -33.39 58.88
C MET A 12 24.72 -32.64 59.21
N MET A 13 24.59 -31.54 59.95
CA MET A 13 25.64 -30.94 60.80
C MET A 13 25.87 -31.90 62.05
N PRO A 14 27.04 -31.91 62.67
CA PRO A 14 27.31 -30.97 63.76
C PRO A 14 28.78 -30.59 64.05
N VAL A 15 28.95 -29.38 64.60
CA VAL A 15 29.62 -28.99 65.90
C VAL A 15 31.14 -29.15 66.06
N LEU A 16 31.78 -27.97 66.17
CA LEU A 16 32.85 -27.51 67.05
C LEU A 16 34.04 -28.45 67.41
N LEU A 17 35.24 -27.96 67.10
CA LEU A 17 36.30 -27.85 68.14
C LEU A 17 37.39 -26.84 67.67
N ALA A 18 37.66 -25.93 68.54
CA ALA A 18 38.76 -24.93 68.43
C ALA A 18 40.09 -25.59 68.71
N CYS A 19 41.14 -25.27 67.95
CA CYS A 19 42.52 -25.37 68.38
C CYS A 19 43.36 -24.26 67.76
N TRP A 20 43.91 -23.45 68.59
CA TRP A 20 44.93 -22.48 68.27
C TRP A 20 46.20 -23.16 67.80
N SER A 21 46.78 -22.70 66.68
CA SER A 21 48.23 -22.81 66.44
C SER A 21 48.70 -21.65 65.63
N LEU A 22 49.64 -20.96 66.17
CA LEU A 22 50.39 -19.85 65.59
C LEU A 22 51.24 -20.32 64.37
N ILE A 23 51.56 -19.35 63.55
CA ILE A 23 52.84 -19.16 62.82
C ILE A 23 52.79 -19.37 61.32
N ALA A 24 53.40 -18.33 60.72
CA ALA A 24 53.96 -18.15 59.39
C ALA A 24 53.08 -17.50 58.33
N MET A 25 53.23 -16.22 58.18
CA MET A 25 52.88 -15.46 56.95
C MET A 25 53.84 -15.87 55.84
N PRO A 26 53.32 -16.30 54.72
CA PRO A 26 54.02 -16.13 53.47
C PRO A 26 53.58 -14.81 52.80
N LEU A 27 54.55 -14.05 52.35
CA LEU A 27 54.44 -12.88 51.46
C LEU A 27 53.60 -13.27 50.23
N GLN A 28 52.32 -12.87 50.20
CA GLN A 28 51.51 -13.04 48.99
C GLN A 28 51.86 -11.91 48.01
N ALA A 29 52.40 -12.29 46.88
CA ALA A 29 52.52 -11.43 45.72
C ALA A 29 51.11 -10.93 45.35
N GLN A 30 50.92 -9.62 45.27
CA GLN A 30 49.72 -8.98 44.71
C GLN A 30 49.60 -9.40 43.27
N GLU A 31 48.71 -10.35 42.95
CA GLU A 31 48.20 -10.50 41.59
C GLU A 31 47.44 -9.24 41.21
N SER A 32 48.01 -8.51 40.26
CA SER A 32 47.36 -7.38 39.63
C SER A 32 46.11 -7.88 38.88
N THR A 33 44.93 -7.53 39.37
CA THR A 33 43.67 -7.67 38.66
C THR A 33 43.80 -7.01 37.29
N PRO A 34 43.50 -7.73 36.16
CA PRO A 34 43.54 -7.10 34.84
C PRO A 34 42.47 -6.01 34.79
N SER A 35 42.86 -4.81 34.42
CA SER A 35 41.94 -3.72 34.11
C SER A 35 40.93 -4.16 33.10
N PRO A 36 39.64 -3.79 33.25
CA PRO A 36 38.62 -4.10 32.25
C PRO A 36 39.06 -3.52 30.90
N GLN A 37 39.25 -4.36 29.90
CA GLN A 37 39.45 -3.88 28.53
C GLN A 37 38.24 -3.06 28.09
N PRO A 38 38.44 -1.88 27.49
CA PRO A 38 37.35 -1.11 26.93
C PRO A 38 36.60 -2.00 25.92
N GLN A 39 35.33 -2.27 26.14
CA GLN A 39 34.46 -2.88 25.15
C GLN A 39 34.53 -2.02 23.89
N PRO A 40 34.63 -2.61 22.68
CA PRO A 40 34.56 -1.83 21.44
C PRO A 40 33.27 -1.05 21.45
N GLN A 41 33.34 0.25 21.52
CA GLN A 41 32.18 1.10 21.29
C GLN A 41 31.71 0.82 19.88
N ALA A 42 30.46 0.38 19.74
CA ALA A 42 29.82 0.21 18.45
C ALA A 42 29.97 1.55 17.69
N GLN A 43 30.75 1.52 16.64
CA GLN A 43 30.90 2.69 15.77
C GLN A 43 29.51 3.02 15.21
N PRO A 44 29.07 4.28 15.23
CA PRO A 44 27.82 4.68 14.60
C PRO A 44 27.88 4.22 13.14
N GLN A 45 27.00 3.35 12.74
CA GLN A 45 26.90 2.95 11.34
C GLN A 45 26.64 4.21 10.52
N PRO A 46 27.34 4.43 9.39
CA PRO A 46 27.14 5.61 8.58
C PRO A 46 25.66 5.64 8.16
N GLN A 47 24.94 6.65 8.60
CA GLN A 47 23.57 6.89 8.16
C GLN A 47 23.60 6.96 6.63
N THR A 48 22.90 6.08 5.97
CA THR A 48 22.82 6.04 4.50
C THR A 48 22.11 7.31 4.05
N MET A 49 22.89 8.34 3.68
CA MET A 49 22.32 9.59 3.16
C MET A 49 21.68 9.27 1.82
N ILE A 50 20.34 9.43 1.73
CA ILE A 50 19.62 9.31 0.47
C ILE A 50 20.01 10.52 -0.38
N PRO A 51 20.60 10.33 -1.58
CA PRO A 51 20.86 11.44 -2.48
C PRO A 51 19.57 12.12 -2.90
N ALA A 52 19.67 13.40 -3.28
CA ALA A 52 18.55 14.11 -3.85
C ALA A 52 17.97 13.36 -5.07
N PRO A 53 16.65 13.40 -5.28
CA PRO A 53 16.01 12.79 -6.43
C PRO A 53 16.60 13.29 -7.75
N PRO A 54 16.58 12.48 -8.82
CA PRO A 54 17.08 12.90 -10.12
C PRO A 54 16.28 14.10 -10.65
N ARG A 55 16.94 15.01 -11.32
CA ARG A 55 16.24 16.04 -12.10
C ARG A 55 15.69 15.40 -13.37
N LEU A 56 14.39 15.52 -13.58
CA LEU A 56 13.71 14.98 -14.76
C LEU A 56 13.35 16.11 -15.74
N ALA A 57 13.41 15.80 -17.02
CA ALA A 57 12.93 16.68 -18.09
C ALA A 57 11.41 16.49 -18.27
N ALA A 58 10.64 16.87 -17.26
CA ALA A 58 9.19 16.76 -17.18
C ALA A 58 8.62 17.94 -16.40
N THR A 59 7.38 18.33 -16.70
CA THR A 59 6.68 19.44 -16.02
C THR A 59 6.31 19.04 -14.60
N SER A 60 5.73 17.87 -14.43
CA SER A 60 5.29 17.34 -13.16
C SER A 60 5.60 15.83 -13.06
N TRP A 61 5.98 15.37 -11.86
CA TRP A 61 6.21 13.95 -11.63
C TRP A 61 6.13 13.57 -10.15
N ILE A 62 5.85 12.30 -9.90
CA ILE A 62 5.82 11.70 -8.56
C ILE A 62 6.29 10.25 -8.62
N LEU A 63 6.94 9.80 -7.55
CA LEU A 63 7.27 8.41 -7.28
C LEU A 63 6.63 7.98 -5.97
N MET A 64 5.79 6.98 -6.02
CA MET A 64 5.06 6.43 -4.88
C MET A 64 5.30 4.92 -4.76
N ASP A 65 5.40 4.41 -3.54
CA ASP A 65 5.30 2.98 -3.28
C ASP A 65 3.83 2.57 -3.22
N ALA A 66 3.44 1.56 -4.00
CA ALA A 66 2.05 1.14 -4.12
C ALA A 66 1.50 0.49 -2.85
N GLY A 67 2.33 -0.26 -2.12
CA GLY A 67 1.94 -0.97 -0.90
C GLY A 67 1.73 -0.01 0.28
N SER A 68 2.76 0.75 0.63
CA SER A 68 2.72 1.67 1.77
C SER A 68 1.98 2.98 1.48
N GLY A 69 1.89 3.39 0.20
CA GLY A 69 1.41 4.72 -0.22
C GLY A 69 2.44 5.84 0.02
N ARG A 70 3.66 5.51 0.46
CA ARG A 70 4.71 6.51 0.72
C ARG A 70 5.17 7.18 -0.56
N ILE A 71 5.20 8.53 -0.55
CA ILE A 71 5.81 9.31 -1.62
C ILE A 71 7.32 9.36 -1.37
N LEU A 72 8.11 8.91 -2.35
CA LEU A 72 9.56 8.81 -2.26
C LEU A 72 10.26 10.01 -2.88
N ALA A 73 9.66 10.59 -3.91
CA ALA A 73 10.16 11.77 -4.59
C ALA A 73 9.04 12.42 -5.41
N GLN A 74 9.09 13.74 -5.58
CA GLN A 74 8.07 14.46 -6.33
C GLN A 74 8.58 15.82 -6.81
N HIS A 75 7.95 16.35 -7.85
CA HIS A 75 8.15 17.71 -8.36
C HIS A 75 6.84 18.21 -8.95
N ASN A 76 6.34 19.35 -8.49
CA ASN A 76 5.06 19.93 -8.88
C ASN A 76 3.90 18.90 -8.91
N PRO A 77 3.76 18.01 -7.90
CA PRO A 77 2.88 16.85 -8.01
C PRO A 77 1.40 17.21 -8.09
N ASP A 78 1.03 18.39 -7.62
CA ASP A 78 -0.36 18.88 -7.52
C ASP A 78 -0.72 19.86 -8.64
N GLU A 79 0.21 20.11 -9.58
CA GLU A 79 -0.04 20.96 -10.75
C GLU A 79 -1.11 20.34 -11.65
N ARG A 80 -2.15 21.13 -11.98
CA ARG A 80 -3.25 20.73 -12.85
C ARG A 80 -2.81 20.78 -14.30
N LEU A 81 -2.67 19.62 -14.92
CA LEU A 81 -2.22 19.48 -16.29
C LEU A 81 -3.24 18.67 -17.10
N PRO A 82 -3.33 18.86 -18.43
CA PRO A 82 -4.13 17.99 -19.28
C PRO A 82 -3.62 16.53 -19.17
N PRO A 83 -4.46 15.57 -18.74
CA PRO A 83 -4.02 14.18 -18.55
C PRO A 83 -3.90 13.40 -19.86
N ALA A 84 -4.47 13.91 -20.94
CA ALA A 84 -4.60 13.16 -22.19
C ALA A 84 -5.18 11.75 -21.92
N SER A 85 -4.72 10.72 -22.61
CA SER A 85 -5.22 9.33 -22.40
C SER A 85 -4.87 8.68 -21.05
N LEU A 86 -4.20 9.39 -20.12
CA LEU A 86 -4.11 8.91 -18.73
C LEU A 86 -5.50 8.91 -18.06
N THR A 87 -6.46 9.70 -18.56
CA THR A 87 -7.88 9.67 -18.22
C THR A 87 -8.47 8.25 -18.22
N LYS A 88 -8.01 7.41 -19.17
CA LYS A 88 -8.51 6.05 -19.34
C LYS A 88 -8.17 5.13 -18.18
N LEU A 89 -7.28 5.53 -17.29
CA LEU A 89 -7.09 4.84 -16.01
C LEU A 89 -8.36 4.89 -15.17
N MET A 90 -9.04 6.06 -15.11
CA MET A 90 -10.34 6.16 -14.41
C MET A 90 -11.44 5.39 -15.16
N THR A 91 -11.44 5.43 -16.48
CA THR A 91 -12.40 4.67 -17.29
C THR A 91 -12.25 3.17 -17.03
N ALA A 92 -11.03 2.65 -17.07
CA ALA A 92 -10.76 1.24 -16.77
C ALA A 92 -11.08 0.89 -15.31
N TYR A 93 -10.70 1.74 -14.34
CA TYR A 93 -11.02 1.57 -12.93
C TYR A 93 -12.52 1.38 -12.69
N LEU A 94 -13.37 2.16 -13.34
CA LEU A 94 -14.83 2.04 -13.22
C LEU A 94 -15.35 0.74 -13.85
N VAL A 95 -14.82 0.32 -14.99
CA VAL A 95 -15.16 -0.98 -15.60
C VAL A 95 -14.75 -2.13 -14.65
N GLU A 96 -13.52 -2.10 -14.14
CA GLU A 96 -12.99 -3.12 -13.23
C GLU A 96 -13.80 -3.18 -11.92
N ARG A 97 -14.27 -2.02 -11.43
CA ARG A 97 -15.16 -1.93 -10.28
C ARG A 97 -16.49 -2.64 -10.52
N GLU A 98 -17.15 -2.35 -11.64
CA GLU A 98 -18.44 -2.98 -11.98
C GLU A 98 -18.30 -4.49 -12.17
N LEU A 99 -17.18 -4.95 -12.78
CA LEU A 99 -16.83 -6.37 -12.88
C LEU A 99 -16.63 -7.00 -11.50
N ASN A 100 -15.92 -6.33 -10.60
CA ASN A 100 -15.65 -6.85 -9.25
C ASN A 100 -16.92 -6.92 -8.37
N GLN A 101 -17.88 -6.03 -8.60
CA GLN A 101 -19.18 -6.03 -7.93
C GLN A 101 -20.18 -7.02 -8.54
N GLY A 102 -19.86 -7.60 -9.69
CA GLY A 102 -20.75 -8.51 -10.41
C GLY A 102 -21.92 -7.80 -11.11
N ASN A 103 -21.85 -6.49 -11.28
CA ASN A 103 -22.87 -5.71 -12.00
C ASN A 103 -22.79 -5.93 -13.52
N ILE A 104 -21.59 -6.24 -14.01
CA ILE A 104 -21.32 -6.63 -15.40
C ILE A 104 -20.40 -7.84 -15.43
N SER A 105 -20.34 -8.51 -16.58
CA SER A 105 -19.49 -9.66 -16.87
C SER A 105 -18.54 -9.35 -18.02
N LEU A 106 -17.39 -10.03 -18.08
CA LEU A 106 -16.43 -9.92 -19.18
C LEU A 106 -17.03 -10.32 -20.53
N ASP A 107 -18.04 -11.18 -20.53
CA ASP A 107 -18.71 -11.71 -21.72
C ASP A 107 -19.91 -10.87 -22.16
N ASP A 108 -20.31 -9.85 -21.38
CA ASP A 108 -21.43 -8.99 -21.72
C ASP A 108 -21.18 -8.27 -23.04
N GLN A 109 -22.22 -8.27 -23.88
CA GLN A 109 -22.16 -7.78 -25.24
C GLN A 109 -22.58 -6.29 -25.30
N VAL A 110 -21.62 -5.42 -25.45
CA VAL A 110 -21.82 -3.96 -25.53
C VAL A 110 -22.19 -3.55 -26.94
N PRO A 111 -23.36 -2.92 -27.15
CA PRO A 111 -23.73 -2.43 -28.47
C PRO A 111 -22.90 -1.20 -28.83
N ILE A 112 -22.39 -1.16 -30.05
CA ILE A 112 -21.53 -0.06 -30.52
C ILE A 112 -22.38 0.99 -31.24
N SER A 113 -22.40 2.18 -30.65
CA SER A 113 -23.07 3.36 -31.20
C SER A 113 -22.28 4.05 -32.32
N GLU A 114 -22.97 4.84 -33.13
CA GLU A 114 -22.33 5.71 -34.11
C GLU A 114 -21.40 6.73 -33.44
N LYS A 115 -21.75 7.24 -32.24
CA LYS A 115 -20.91 8.17 -31.47
C LYS A 115 -19.58 7.51 -31.07
N ALA A 116 -19.61 6.30 -30.52
CA ALA A 116 -18.42 5.53 -30.17
C ALA A 116 -17.55 5.27 -31.40
N TRP A 117 -18.12 4.74 -32.48
CA TRP A 117 -17.43 4.46 -33.74
C TRP A 117 -16.78 5.69 -34.37
N ARG A 118 -17.48 6.86 -34.39
CA ARG A 118 -16.97 8.12 -34.96
C ARG A 118 -15.91 8.78 -34.11
N THR A 119 -15.77 8.41 -32.82
CA THR A 119 -14.82 9.08 -31.92
C THR A 119 -13.41 9.01 -32.47
N GLY A 120 -12.79 10.17 -32.64
CA GLY A 120 -11.46 10.34 -33.22
C GLY A 120 -10.31 9.98 -32.27
N GLY A 121 -9.09 10.04 -32.79
CA GLY A 121 -7.86 9.74 -32.07
C GLY A 121 -7.49 8.25 -32.12
N SER A 122 -6.96 7.69 -31.04
CA SER A 122 -6.59 6.26 -30.97
C SER A 122 -7.84 5.38 -30.96
N LYS A 123 -7.84 4.30 -31.75
CA LYS A 123 -8.97 3.40 -31.89
C LYS A 123 -8.56 1.93 -31.76
N MET A 124 -9.48 1.10 -31.28
CA MET A 124 -9.38 -0.34 -31.44
C MET A 124 -10.07 -0.83 -32.71
N PHE A 125 -10.79 0.07 -33.43
CA PHE A 125 -11.51 -0.16 -34.68
C PHE A 125 -12.77 -1.02 -34.54
N ILE A 126 -13.61 -0.71 -33.55
CA ILE A 126 -14.97 -1.25 -33.45
C ILE A 126 -15.87 -0.68 -34.53
N GLU A 127 -16.86 -1.47 -35.01
CA GLU A 127 -17.78 -1.07 -36.06
C GLU A 127 -19.17 -0.71 -35.50
N VAL A 128 -19.84 0.24 -36.14
CA VAL A 128 -21.19 0.63 -35.75
C VAL A 128 -22.18 -0.53 -35.91
N GLY A 129 -22.99 -0.75 -34.86
CA GLY A 129 -23.99 -1.82 -34.85
C GLY A 129 -23.47 -3.16 -34.37
N ASP A 130 -22.16 -3.33 -34.21
CA ASP A 130 -21.58 -4.52 -33.62
C ASP A 130 -21.93 -4.63 -32.11
N ARG A 131 -21.77 -5.86 -31.61
CA ARG A 131 -21.77 -6.16 -30.18
C ARG A 131 -20.39 -6.68 -29.80
N VAL A 132 -19.71 -5.97 -28.90
CA VAL A 132 -18.33 -6.28 -28.52
C VAL A 132 -18.29 -6.67 -27.04
N PRO A 133 -17.63 -7.77 -26.67
CA PRO A 133 -17.49 -8.17 -25.29
C PRO A 133 -16.80 -7.10 -24.43
N VAL A 134 -17.20 -6.94 -23.17
CA VAL A 134 -16.55 -6.05 -22.20
C VAL A 134 -15.06 -6.34 -22.12
N SER A 135 -14.64 -7.61 -22.14
CA SER A 135 -13.23 -8.02 -22.13
C SER A 135 -12.43 -7.39 -23.27
N GLU A 136 -12.94 -7.42 -24.50
CA GLU A 136 -12.28 -6.86 -25.68
C GLU A 136 -12.19 -5.32 -25.59
N LEU A 137 -13.27 -4.66 -25.13
CA LEU A 137 -13.30 -3.22 -24.95
C LEU A 137 -12.30 -2.78 -23.86
N LEU A 138 -12.18 -3.54 -22.76
CA LEU A 138 -11.23 -3.23 -21.69
C LEU A 138 -9.78 -3.37 -22.20
N HIS A 139 -9.45 -4.42 -22.96
CA HIS A 139 -8.16 -4.55 -23.65
C HIS A 139 -7.90 -3.36 -24.60
N GLY A 140 -8.92 -3.00 -25.39
CA GLY A 140 -8.86 -1.85 -26.29
C GLY A 140 -8.56 -0.52 -25.56
N ILE A 141 -9.17 -0.29 -24.39
CA ILE A 141 -8.94 0.90 -23.55
C ILE A 141 -7.50 0.92 -23.01
N ILE A 142 -7.06 -0.20 -22.43
CA ILE A 142 -5.79 -0.30 -21.71
C ILE A 142 -4.60 -0.32 -22.69
N ILE A 143 -4.59 -1.25 -23.62
CA ILE A 143 -3.43 -1.57 -24.46
C ILE A 143 -3.27 -0.57 -25.61
N VAL A 144 -4.32 -0.41 -26.41
CA VAL A 144 -4.25 0.44 -27.63
C VAL A 144 -4.78 1.84 -27.40
N SER A 145 -5.30 2.11 -26.21
CA SER A 145 -5.81 3.44 -25.84
C SER A 145 -7.04 3.86 -26.66
N GLY A 146 -7.93 2.91 -27.00
CA GLY A 146 -9.11 3.10 -27.84
C GLY A 146 -10.07 4.15 -27.28
N ASN A 147 -10.27 5.25 -28.01
CA ASN A 147 -11.27 6.26 -27.67
C ASN A 147 -12.67 5.75 -27.96
N ASP A 148 -12.82 5.02 -29.06
CA ASP A 148 -14.03 4.32 -29.46
C ASP A 148 -14.50 3.34 -28.36
N ALA A 149 -13.62 2.47 -27.89
CA ALA A 149 -13.91 1.56 -26.77
C ALA A 149 -14.26 2.31 -25.47
N SER A 150 -13.58 3.42 -25.18
CA SER A 150 -13.84 4.22 -23.97
C SER A 150 -15.24 4.84 -24.01
N VAL A 151 -15.67 5.34 -25.16
CA VAL A 151 -17.03 5.90 -25.35
C VAL A 151 -18.07 4.79 -25.28
N ALA A 152 -17.84 3.65 -25.94
CA ALA A 152 -18.77 2.52 -25.89
C ALA A 152 -19.01 2.04 -24.45
N MET A 153 -17.94 1.93 -23.65
CA MET A 153 -18.08 1.56 -22.23
C MET A 153 -18.78 2.63 -21.40
N ALA A 154 -18.54 3.93 -21.66
CA ALA A 154 -19.24 5.01 -20.99
C ALA A 154 -20.74 5.00 -21.29
N GLU A 155 -21.13 4.77 -22.53
CA GLU A 155 -22.53 4.62 -22.94
C GLU A 155 -23.17 3.39 -22.31
N TYR A 156 -22.44 2.26 -22.24
CA TYR A 156 -22.93 1.02 -21.66
C TYR A 156 -23.16 1.14 -20.15
N LEU A 157 -22.21 1.75 -19.41
CA LEU A 157 -22.28 1.83 -17.95
C LEU A 157 -23.17 2.97 -17.43
N ALA A 158 -23.27 4.07 -18.17
CA ALA A 158 -23.93 5.29 -17.68
C ALA A 158 -24.95 5.88 -18.68
N GLY A 159 -25.18 5.24 -19.81
CA GLY A 159 -26.09 5.75 -20.85
C GLY A 159 -25.51 6.90 -21.68
N GLY A 160 -24.30 7.38 -21.40
CA GLY A 160 -23.69 8.48 -22.15
C GLY A 160 -22.37 8.96 -21.58
N VAL A 161 -21.69 9.81 -22.36
CA VAL A 161 -20.37 10.36 -22.00
C VAL A 161 -20.45 11.33 -20.82
N GLU A 162 -21.44 12.19 -20.81
CA GLU A 162 -21.62 13.22 -19.80
C GLU A 162 -21.99 12.59 -18.43
N PRO A 163 -23.01 11.70 -18.30
CA PRO A 163 -23.28 10.98 -17.05
C PRO A 163 -22.10 10.14 -16.57
N PHE A 164 -21.33 9.56 -17.50
CA PHE A 164 -20.13 8.80 -17.12
C PHE A 164 -19.04 9.71 -16.55
N ALA A 165 -18.86 10.92 -17.10
CA ALA A 165 -17.93 11.90 -16.56
C ALA A 165 -18.32 12.35 -15.14
N ASP A 166 -19.59 12.47 -14.84
CA ASP A 166 -20.10 12.76 -13.49
C ASP A 166 -19.73 11.62 -12.51
N ILE A 167 -19.86 10.37 -12.94
CA ILE A 167 -19.45 9.20 -12.15
C ILE A 167 -17.92 9.19 -11.95
N MET A 168 -17.13 9.50 -12.99
CA MET A 168 -15.68 9.61 -12.89
C MET A 168 -15.28 10.63 -11.82
N ASN A 169 -15.92 11.81 -11.79
CA ASN A 169 -15.63 12.87 -10.83
C ASN A 169 -16.06 12.50 -9.40
N GLN A 170 -17.19 11.83 -9.22
CA GLN A 170 -17.61 11.30 -7.91
C GLN A 170 -16.59 10.30 -7.36
N HIS A 171 -16.06 9.43 -8.22
CA HIS A 171 -15.02 8.48 -7.82
C HIS A 171 -13.68 9.18 -7.58
N ALA A 172 -13.30 10.14 -8.39
CA ALA A 172 -12.12 10.96 -8.14
C ALA A 172 -12.16 11.60 -6.75
N ALA A 173 -13.29 12.19 -6.37
CA ALA A 173 -13.47 12.76 -5.03
C ALA A 173 -13.34 11.71 -3.91
N ARG A 174 -13.93 10.52 -4.08
CA ARG A 174 -13.82 9.41 -3.10
C ARG A 174 -12.39 8.89 -2.94
N LEU A 175 -11.61 8.92 -4.01
CA LEU A 175 -10.20 8.49 -4.02
C LEU A 175 -9.24 9.60 -3.53
N GLY A 176 -9.74 10.80 -3.18
CA GLY A 176 -8.92 11.93 -2.74
C GLY A 176 -8.16 12.63 -3.88
N MET A 177 -8.66 12.56 -5.12
CA MET A 177 -8.08 13.21 -6.29
C MET A 177 -8.53 14.69 -6.36
N GLU A 178 -7.95 15.53 -5.52
CA GLU A 178 -8.40 16.92 -5.29
C GLU A 178 -8.07 17.88 -6.45
N ASN A 179 -7.15 17.50 -7.33
CA ASN A 179 -6.72 18.28 -8.47
C ASN A 179 -7.13 17.66 -9.80
N THR A 180 -8.30 17.00 -9.83
CA THR A 180 -8.78 16.29 -11.02
C THR A 180 -10.20 16.69 -11.34
N ASN A 181 -10.46 16.90 -12.63
CA ASN A 181 -11.81 17.02 -13.20
C ASN A 181 -11.86 16.36 -14.58
N PHE A 182 -12.75 15.40 -14.73
CA PHE A 182 -12.99 14.70 -15.98
C PHE A 182 -14.24 15.24 -16.67
N VAL A 183 -14.19 15.46 -17.99
CA VAL A 183 -15.34 15.83 -18.80
C VAL A 183 -15.64 14.82 -19.90
N ASN A 184 -14.78 13.82 -20.08
CA ASN A 184 -14.97 12.72 -21.02
C ASN A 184 -14.16 11.48 -20.61
N PRO A 185 -14.49 10.27 -21.11
CA PRO A 185 -13.80 9.03 -20.74
C PRO A 185 -12.48 8.79 -21.49
N THR A 186 -12.11 9.66 -22.42
CA THR A 186 -11.03 9.44 -23.40
C THR A 186 -9.76 10.22 -23.10
N GLY A 187 -9.88 11.40 -22.49
CA GLY A 187 -8.82 12.39 -22.35
C GLY A 187 -8.61 13.25 -23.61
N LEU A 188 -9.60 13.32 -24.49
CA LEU A 188 -9.61 14.33 -25.56
C LEU A 188 -9.62 15.73 -24.95
N PRO A 189 -8.95 16.71 -25.58
CA PRO A 189 -8.76 18.04 -25.02
C PRO A 189 -10.08 18.77 -24.70
N HIS A 190 -10.10 19.40 -23.53
CA HIS A 190 -11.13 20.32 -23.10
C HIS A 190 -10.57 21.18 -21.97
N ASP A 191 -10.89 22.47 -21.91
CA ASP A 191 -10.30 23.40 -20.94
C ASP A 191 -10.49 23.00 -19.48
N ASN A 192 -11.61 22.39 -19.17
CA ASN A 192 -11.94 21.90 -17.81
C ASN A 192 -11.53 20.44 -17.60
N HIS A 193 -10.72 19.82 -18.47
CA HIS A 193 -10.28 18.44 -18.33
C HIS A 193 -8.83 18.40 -17.86
N TYR A 194 -8.64 18.17 -16.57
CA TYR A 194 -7.31 18.21 -15.95
C TYR A 194 -7.14 17.13 -14.87
N SER A 195 -5.91 16.81 -14.55
CA SER A 195 -5.51 15.98 -13.42
C SER A 195 -4.11 16.39 -12.93
N SER A 196 -3.64 15.77 -11.85
CA SER A 196 -2.31 15.98 -11.32
C SER A 196 -1.51 14.67 -11.26
N ALA A 197 -0.18 14.78 -11.14
CA ALA A 197 0.66 13.59 -10.99
C ALA A 197 0.32 12.81 -9.71
N ARG A 198 0.01 13.53 -8.61
CA ARG A 198 -0.44 12.90 -7.35
C ARG A 198 -1.73 12.13 -7.52
N ASP A 199 -2.73 12.74 -8.11
CA ASP A 199 -4.05 12.13 -8.28
C ASP A 199 -3.98 10.88 -9.16
N LEU A 200 -3.19 10.95 -10.24
CA LEU A 200 -2.95 9.79 -11.11
C LEU A 200 -2.17 8.67 -10.39
N ALA A 201 -1.26 9.00 -9.47
CA ALA A 201 -0.59 8.01 -8.65
C ALA A 201 -1.55 7.34 -7.64
N LEU A 202 -2.44 8.11 -7.01
CA LEU A 202 -3.50 7.59 -6.13
C LEU A 202 -4.42 6.65 -6.88
N LEU A 203 -4.95 7.08 -8.03
CA LEU A 203 -5.79 6.23 -8.89
C LEU A 203 -5.08 4.94 -9.28
N SER A 204 -3.81 5.04 -9.69
CA SER A 204 -3.02 3.86 -10.08
C SER A 204 -2.80 2.90 -8.93
N ARG A 205 -2.60 3.42 -7.72
CA ARG A 205 -2.49 2.62 -6.50
C ARG A 205 -3.78 1.85 -6.23
N HIS A 206 -4.94 2.47 -6.42
CA HIS A 206 -6.23 1.81 -6.30
C HIS A 206 -6.44 0.73 -7.36
N ILE A 207 -6.14 0.99 -8.64
CA ILE A 207 -6.20 -0.03 -9.70
C ILE A 207 -5.39 -1.26 -9.32
N ILE A 208 -4.16 -1.07 -8.83
CA ILE A 208 -3.25 -2.16 -8.46
C ILE A 208 -3.76 -2.97 -7.26
N ASN A 209 -4.25 -2.29 -6.23
CA ASN A 209 -4.58 -2.93 -4.95
C ASN A 209 -6.02 -3.46 -4.90
N ASP A 210 -6.98 -2.73 -5.50
CA ASP A 210 -8.40 -3.05 -5.40
C ASP A 210 -8.81 -4.12 -6.44
N TYR A 211 -8.14 -4.11 -7.63
CA TYR A 211 -8.51 -4.98 -8.75
C TYR A 211 -7.35 -5.82 -9.31
N PRO A 212 -6.61 -6.56 -8.46
CA PRO A 212 -5.41 -7.30 -8.88
C PRO A 212 -5.67 -8.36 -9.94
N LYS A 213 -6.91 -8.86 -10.07
CA LYS A 213 -7.29 -9.87 -11.08
C LYS A 213 -7.23 -9.32 -12.50
N HIS A 214 -7.60 -8.06 -12.70
CA HIS A 214 -7.64 -7.40 -14.00
C HIS A 214 -6.34 -6.68 -14.33
N TYR A 215 -5.49 -6.44 -13.32
CA TYR A 215 -4.24 -5.72 -13.48
C TYR A 215 -3.27 -6.36 -14.49
N ALA A 216 -3.32 -7.67 -14.69
CA ALA A 216 -2.44 -8.37 -15.64
C ALA A 216 -2.52 -7.82 -17.07
N THR A 217 -3.69 -7.33 -17.51
CA THR A 217 -3.91 -6.74 -18.84
C THR A 217 -2.99 -5.55 -19.11
N TYR A 218 -2.61 -4.77 -18.08
CA TYR A 218 -1.71 -3.61 -18.26
C TYR A 218 -0.30 -4.01 -18.71
N SER A 219 0.11 -5.24 -18.48
CA SER A 219 1.43 -5.78 -18.88
C SER A 219 1.45 -6.40 -20.28
N GLU A 220 0.30 -6.58 -20.90
CA GLU A 220 0.19 -7.19 -22.23
C GLU A 220 0.83 -6.27 -23.27
N LYS A 221 1.70 -6.86 -24.11
CA LYS A 221 2.51 -6.10 -25.05
C LYS A 221 1.82 -5.76 -26.36
N GLN A 222 0.79 -6.54 -26.71
CA GLN A 222 0.01 -6.35 -27.93
C GLN A 222 -1.41 -6.84 -27.75
N PHE A 223 -2.30 -6.35 -28.59
CA PHE A 223 -3.71 -6.76 -28.63
C PHE A 223 -4.16 -6.82 -30.08
N THR A 224 -4.92 -7.87 -30.42
CA THR A 224 -5.47 -8.07 -31.76
C THR A 224 -7.00 -8.01 -31.70
N TYR A 225 -7.61 -7.11 -32.44
CA TYR A 225 -9.06 -7.01 -32.59
C TYR A 225 -9.41 -6.90 -34.07
N GLY A 226 -10.44 -7.63 -34.54
CA GLY A 226 -10.87 -7.60 -35.93
C GLY A 226 -9.76 -7.93 -36.95
N GLY A 227 -8.76 -8.75 -36.57
CA GLY A 227 -7.59 -9.05 -37.40
C GLY A 227 -6.51 -7.95 -37.41
N ILE A 228 -6.69 -6.85 -36.66
CA ILE A 228 -5.72 -5.75 -36.57
C ILE A 228 -4.93 -5.89 -35.27
N GLU A 229 -3.65 -6.25 -35.39
CA GLU A 229 -2.72 -6.30 -34.25
C GLU A 229 -2.15 -4.91 -33.99
N GLN A 230 -2.19 -4.46 -32.72
CA GLN A 230 -1.63 -3.20 -32.27
C GLN A 230 -0.75 -3.40 -31.04
N PRO A 231 0.46 -2.81 -30.99
CA PRO A 231 1.32 -2.88 -29.83
C PRO A 231 0.83 -1.98 -28.69
N ASN A 232 1.12 -2.38 -27.46
CA ASN A 232 0.94 -1.51 -26.30
C ASN A 232 1.80 -0.24 -26.47
N ARG A 233 1.25 0.91 -26.14
CA ARG A 233 1.95 2.20 -26.30
C ARG A 233 2.97 2.46 -25.20
N ASN A 234 2.94 1.67 -24.11
CA ASN A 234 3.91 1.75 -23.02
C ASN A 234 5.20 0.99 -23.37
N ARG A 235 6.13 1.69 -24.01
CA ARG A 235 7.43 1.10 -24.41
C ARG A 235 8.32 0.68 -23.23
N LEU A 236 7.99 1.09 -21.99
CA LEU A 236 8.73 0.65 -20.82
C LEU A 236 8.61 -0.87 -20.61
N LEU A 237 7.51 -1.50 -21.02
CA LEU A 237 7.28 -2.95 -20.95
C LEU A 237 8.34 -3.78 -21.72
N TRP A 238 9.01 -3.18 -22.71
CA TRP A 238 10.10 -3.83 -23.46
C TRP A 238 11.49 -3.50 -22.92
N ARG A 239 11.63 -2.42 -22.13
CA ARG A 239 12.92 -1.94 -21.63
C ARG A 239 13.23 -2.36 -20.21
N ASP A 240 12.20 -2.57 -19.39
CA ASP A 240 12.34 -3.02 -18.01
C ASP A 240 11.43 -4.23 -17.80
N SER A 241 12.02 -5.40 -17.64
CA SER A 241 11.28 -6.66 -17.41
C SER A 241 10.51 -6.68 -16.09
N THR A 242 10.78 -5.73 -15.19
CA THR A 242 10.06 -5.57 -13.93
C THR A 242 8.86 -4.62 -14.05
N ALA A 243 8.73 -3.90 -15.19
CA ALA A 243 7.59 -3.04 -15.48
C ALA A 243 6.38 -3.87 -15.93
N ASP A 244 5.21 -3.57 -15.39
CA ASP A 244 3.97 -4.31 -15.64
C ASP A 244 2.73 -3.40 -15.83
N GLY A 245 2.92 -2.12 -16.07
CA GLY A 245 1.85 -1.15 -16.31
C GLY A 245 2.39 0.26 -16.50
N LEU A 246 1.54 1.27 -16.61
CA LEU A 246 0.09 1.23 -16.77
C LEU A 246 -0.34 1.89 -18.10
N LYS A 247 -0.14 3.22 -18.22
CA LYS A 247 -0.80 3.99 -19.31
C LYS A 247 0.03 5.14 -19.81
N THR A 248 -0.01 5.37 -21.12
CA THR A 248 0.56 6.52 -21.78
C THR A 248 -0.53 7.54 -22.13
N GLY A 249 -0.14 8.82 -22.18
CA GLY A 249 -0.96 9.92 -22.68
C GLY A 249 -0.15 10.80 -23.64
N TRP A 250 -0.84 11.41 -24.60
CA TRP A 250 -0.29 12.45 -25.45
C TRP A 250 -1.39 13.29 -26.06
N THR A 251 -1.25 14.58 -25.98
CA THR A 251 -1.89 15.60 -26.80
C THR A 251 -0.87 16.72 -26.98
N GLU A 252 -1.11 17.64 -27.93
CA GLU A 252 -0.22 18.78 -28.11
C GLU A 252 -0.07 19.61 -26.81
N ALA A 253 -1.17 19.83 -26.10
CA ALA A 253 -1.18 20.58 -24.83
C ALA A 253 -0.57 19.82 -23.65
N ALA A 254 -0.75 18.48 -23.59
CA ALA A 254 -0.24 17.66 -22.49
C ALA A 254 1.24 17.31 -22.61
N GLY A 255 1.82 17.37 -23.80
CA GLY A 255 3.09 16.71 -24.07
C GLY A 255 2.98 15.19 -23.93
N TYR A 256 4.10 14.51 -23.75
CA TYR A 256 4.14 13.06 -23.59
C TYR A 256 4.13 12.69 -22.10
N CYS A 257 3.13 11.91 -21.70
CA CYS A 257 2.89 11.49 -20.31
C CYS A 257 2.98 9.96 -20.18
N LEU A 258 3.42 9.48 -19.02
CA LEU A 258 3.45 8.06 -18.70
C LEU A 258 3.15 7.87 -17.21
N VAL A 259 2.18 7.03 -16.89
CA VAL A 259 2.05 6.37 -15.60
C VAL A 259 2.65 4.99 -15.76
N SER A 260 3.64 4.67 -14.98
CA SER A 260 4.31 3.36 -14.99
C SER A 260 4.31 2.70 -13.63
N SER A 261 4.28 1.37 -13.61
CA SER A 261 4.51 0.56 -12.43
C SER A 261 5.57 -0.50 -12.73
N ALA A 262 6.38 -0.77 -11.72
CA ALA A 262 7.35 -1.84 -11.73
C ALA A 262 7.39 -2.53 -10.37
N LYS A 263 7.61 -3.85 -10.35
CA LYS A 263 7.68 -4.64 -9.12
C LYS A 263 9.01 -5.38 -9.05
N ARG A 264 9.71 -5.23 -7.91
CA ARG A 264 10.92 -5.98 -7.57
C ARG A 264 10.78 -6.55 -6.18
N GLN A 265 10.73 -7.87 -6.06
CA GLN A 265 10.43 -8.56 -4.81
C GLN A 265 9.09 -8.05 -4.22
N ASP A 266 9.07 -7.60 -2.98
CA ASP A 266 7.86 -7.08 -2.31
C ASP A 266 7.60 -5.59 -2.59
N MET A 267 8.58 -4.86 -3.15
CA MET A 267 8.44 -3.45 -3.47
C MET A 267 7.82 -3.25 -4.84
N ARG A 268 6.71 -2.51 -4.90
CA ARG A 268 6.08 -2.03 -6.13
C ARG A 268 6.08 -0.52 -6.16
N LEU A 269 6.65 0.05 -7.21
CA LEU A 269 6.69 1.50 -7.42
C LEU A 269 5.73 1.92 -8.52
N ILE A 270 5.11 3.08 -8.30
CA ILE A 270 4.33 3.82 -9.28
C ILE A 270 5.10 5.10 -9.58
N ALA A 271 5.40 5.34 -10.86
CA ALA A 271 6.00 6.58 -11.30
C ALA A 271 5.07 7.26 -12.31
N VAL A 272 4.69 8.50 -12.03
CA VAL A 272 3.92 9.35 -12.93
C VAL A 272 4.84 10.44 -13.45
N VAL A 273 4.92 10.57 -14.76
CA VAL A 273 5.74 11.60 -15.45
C VAL A 273 4.86 12.28 -16.48
N MET A 274 4.71 13.62 -16.37
CA MET A 274 3.83 14.43 -17.21
C MET A 274 4.61 15.55 -17.89
N GLY A 275 4.22 15.88 -19.13
CA GLY A 275 4.76 17.05 -19.83
C GLY A 275 6.18 16.85 -20.36
N THR A 276 6.56 15.66 -20.81
CA THR A 276 7.86 15.45 -21.47
C THR A 276 7.81 15.78 -22.96
N ALA A 277 8.98 16.02 -23.55
CA ALA A 277 9.08 16.49 -24.94
C ALA A 277 8.88 15.38 -26.00
N SER A 278 9.00 14.09 -25.63
CA SER A 278 8.91 13.00 -26.62
C SER A 278 8.46 11.68 -26.01
N SER A 279 8.02 10.77 -26.88
CA SER A 279 7.69 9.37 -26.49
C SER A 279 8.89 8.65 -25.89
N GLU A 280 10.10 8.97 -26.31
CA GLU A 280 11.34 8.42 -25.76
C GLU A 280 11.63 9.02 -24.37
N ALA A 281 11.50 10.35 -24.24
CA ALA A 281 11.77 11.06 -22.99
C ALA A 281 10.88 10.53 -21.84
N ARG A 282 9.56 10.37 -22.03
CA ARG A 282 8.70 9.86 -20.96
C ARG A 282 9.13 8.49 -20.43
N VAL A 283 9.68 7.62 -21.30
CA VAL A 283 10.19 6.29 -20.89
C VAL A 283 11.50 6.44 -20.13
N GLN A 284 12.45 7.23 -20.63
CA GLN A 284 13.74 7.45 -19.96
C GLN A 284 13.57 8.11 -18.59
N GLU A 285 12.72 9.13 -18.49
CA GLU A 285 12.47 9.83 -17.23
C GLU A 285 11.77 8.91 -16.21
N SER A 286 10.83 8.07 -16.64
CA SER A 286 10.22 7.04 -15.78
C SER A 286 11.24 6.02 -15.29
N GLN A 287 12.16 5.56 -16.15
CA GLN A 287 13.23 4.63 -15.75
C GLN A 287 14.18 5.23 -14.72
N LYS A 288 14.56 6.51 -14.89
CA LYS A 288 15.40 7.22 -13.91
C LYS A 288 14.72 7.25 -12.53
N LEU A 289 13.43 7.57 -12.53
CA LEU A 289 12.64 7.70 -11.32
C LEU A 289 12.45 6.35 -10.60
N LEU A 290 12.07 5.31 -11.33
CA LEU A 290 11.94 3.95 -10.80
C LEU A 290 13.30 3.42 -10.27
N SER A 291 14.38 3.66 -11.04
CA SER A 291 15.73 3.24 -10.63
C SER A 291 16.17 3.91 -9.34
N TYR A 292 15.85 5.20 -9.16
CA TYR A 292 16.11 5.91 -7.90
C TYR A 292 15.38 5.24 -6.74
N GLY A 293 14.08 4.97 -6.87
CA GLY A 293 13.30 4.33 -5.81
C GLY A 293 13.85 2.96 -5.42
N PHE A 294 14.04 2.07 -6.38
CA PHE A 294 14.56 0.73 -6.12
C PHE A 294 16.00 0.70 -5.60
N ARG A 295 16.80 1.72 -5.90
CA ARG A 295 18.18 1.81 -5.43
C ARG A 295 18.28 2.21 -3.97
N TYR A 296 17.46 3.17 -3.53
CA TYR A 296 17.63 3.81 -2.24
C TYR A 296 16.57 3.43 -1.21
N PHE A 297 15.50 2.76 -1.63
CA PHE A 297 14.42 2.35 -0.74
C PHE A 297 14.14 0.86 -0.83
N GLU A 298 13.49 0.34 0.18
CA GLU A 298 12.95 -1.01 0.25
C GLU A 298 11.60 -0.99 0.95
N THR A 299 10.71 -1.90 0.55
CA THR A 299 9.39 -2.06 1.17
C THR A 299 9.34 -3.37 1.91
N LEU A 300 8.96 -3.31 3.17
CA LEU A 300 8.85 -4.44 4.07
C LEU A 300 7.38 -4.68 4.37
N LYS A 301 6.94 -5.94 4.29
CA LYS A 301 5.65 -6.35 4.80
C LYS A 301 5.81 -6.64 6.29
N LEU A 302 5.26 -5.78 7.15
CA LEU A 302 5.36 -5.93 8.60
C LEU A 302 4.35 -6.93 9.13
N TYR A 303 3.11 -6.88 8.61
CA TYR A 303 2.03 -7.75 9.07
C TYR A 303 1.15 -8.18 7.90
N ASP A 304 0.67 -9.41 7.98
CA ASP A 304 -0.32 -9.94 7.04
C ASP A 304 -1.74 -9.47 7.42
N LYS A 305 -2.62 -9.43 6.43
CA LYS A 305 -4.05 -9.22 6.62
C LYS A 305 -4.59 -10.19 7.68
N GLY A 306 -5.32 -9.65 8.68
CA GLY A 306 -5.90 -10.43 9.78
C GLY A 306 -4.91 -10.86 10.85
N ALA A 307 -3.65 -10.36 10.83
CA ALA A 307 -2.68 -10.65 11.87
C ALA A 307 -3.16 -10.14 13.22
N VAL A 308 -3.15 -11.02 14.23
CA VAL A 308 -3.44 -10.66 15.63
C VAL A 308 -2.18 -10.03 16.23
N LEU A 309 -2.27 -8.75 16.58
CA LEU A 309 -1.16 -7.98 17.14
C LEU A 309 -1.22 -7.89 18.67
N ASN A 310 -2.42 -7.98 19.21
CA ASN A 310 -2.64 -8.02 20.67
C ASN A 310 -3.96 -8.75 20.98
N THR A 311 -4.06 -9.21 22.23
CA THR A 311 -5.30 -9.65 22.84
C THR A 311 -5.61 -8.73 24.00
N SER A 312 -6.74 -8.05 23.95
CA SER A 312 -7.14 -7.02 24.93
C SER A 312 -8.35 -7.46 25.72
N ARG A 313 -8.35 -7.16 27.02
CA ARG A 313 -9.52 -7.41 27.88
C ARG A 313 -10.73 -6.59 27.45
N VAL A 314 -11.90 -7.24 27.43
CA VAL A 314 -13.20 -6.60 27.21
C VAL A 314 -14.05 -6.79 28.47
N TRP A 315 -14.72 -5.72 28.85
CA TRP A 315 -15.66 -5.71 29.97
C TRP A 315 -17.10 -5.89 29.48
N GLU A 316 -17.92 -6.51 30.30
CA GLU A 316 -19.35 -6.71 30.07
C GLU A 316 -19.71 -7.52 28.81
N GLY A 317 -18.69 -8.21 28.21
CA GLY A 317 -18.87 -9.01 26.99
C GLY A 317 -19.25 -10.46 27.28
N ASP A 318 -19.73 -11.14 26.23
CA ASP A 318 -19.89 -12.62 26.21
C ASP A 318 -18.54 -13.34 26.25
N LYS A 319 -17.47 -12.64 25.82
CA LYS A 319 -16.05 -13.03 25.90
C LYS A 319 -15.28 -12.04 26.77
N ASP A 320 -14.22 -12.50 27.43
CA ASP A 320 -13.35 -11.66 28.26
C ASP A 320 -12.22 -10.99 27.46
N GLU A 321 -11.94 -11.51 26.26
CA GLU A 321 -10.80 -11.11 25.41
C GLU A 321 -11.26 -10.82 24.00
N LEU A 322 -10.63 -9.82 23.39
CA LEU A 322 -10.80 -9.41 22.00
C LEU A 322 -9.46 -9.49 21.30
N LYS A 323 -9.42 -10.18 20.16
CA LYS A 323 -8.27 -10.12 19.25
C LYS A 323 -8.26 -8.82 18.50
N VAL A 324 -7.16 -8.08 18.64
CA VAL A 324 -6.93 -6.79 18.01
C VAL A 324 -5.82 -6.95 16.97
N GLY A 325 -6.04 -6.39 15.79
CA GLY A 325 -5.08 -6.53 14.69
C GLY A 325 -5.34 -5.59 13.53
N VAL A 326 -4.91 -6.00 12.35
CA VAL A 326 -5.03 -5.23 11.11
C VAL A 326 -5.88 -5.99 10.10
N GLU A 327 -6.73 -5.26 9.37
CA GLU A 327 -7.61 -5.86 8.36
C GLU A 327 -6.93 -6.07 7.01
N GLU A 328 -5.84 -5.33 6.74
CA GLU A 328 -5.08 -5.39 5.49
C GLU A 328 -3.60 -5.68 5.75
N ASN A 329 -2.88 -6.07 4.68
CA ASN A 329 -1.42 -6.18 4.75
C ASN A 329 -0.80 -4.82 5.09
N VAL A 330 0.12 -4.81 6.05
CA VAL A 330 0.84 -3.59 6.45
C VAL A 330 2.21 -3.58 5.81
N PHE A 331 2.38 -2.68 4.85
CA PHE A 331 3.66 -2.42 4.20
C PHE A 331 4.26 -1.10 4.70
N MET A 332 5.59 -1.10 4.88
CA MET A 332 6.37 0.11 5.18
C MET A 332 7.54 0.23 4.24
N THR A 333 7.69 1.41 3.64
CA THR A 333 8.81 1.72 2.76
C THR A 333 9.80 2.60 3.50
N VAL A 334 11.03 2.14 3.57
CA VAL A 334 12.12 2.81 4.31
C VAL A 334 13.37 2.94 3.43
N PRO A 335 14.31 3.82 3.79
CA PRO A 335 15.64 3.80 3.20
C PRO A 335 16.29 2.43 3.37
N ARG A 336 17.00 1.96 2.37
CA ARG A 336 17.72 0.68 2.46
C ARG A 336 18.70 0.66 3.61
N ASN A 337 18.84 -0.51 4.23
CA ASN A 337 19.73 -0.75 5.36
C ASN A 337 19.35 -0.01 6.66
N ARG A 338 18.08 0.42 6.79
CA ARG A 338 17.54 1.00 8.02
C ARG A 338 16.38 0.20 8.60
N ASN A 339 16.13 -0.99 8.08
CA ASN A 339 15.05 -1.87 8.52
C ASN A 339 15.13 -2.26 10.00
N GLU A 340 16.33 -2.37 10.56
CA GLU A 340 16.56 -2.68 11.98
C GLU A 340 16.12 -1.54 12.93
N GLU A 341 15.97 -0.33 12.42
CA GLU A 341 15.50 0.84 13.17
C GLU A 341 13.96 0.91 13.23
N LEU A 342 13.25 0.02 12.51
CA LEU A 342 11.79 -0.01 12.52
C LEU A 342 11.26 -0.56 13.84
N THR A 343 10.37 0.22 14.45
CA THR A 343 9.63 -0.18 15.64
C THR A 343 8.14 0.08 15.45
N ALA A 344 7.29 -0.79 16.01
CA ALA A 344 5.85 -0.59 16.00
C ALA A 344 5.35 -0.43 17.43
N LYS A 345 4.63 0.65 17.71
CA LYS A 345 3.99 0.92 18.99
C LYS A 345 2.48 0.81 18.82
N LEU A 346 1.86 -0.03 19.64
CA LEU A 346 0.41 -0.18 19.67
C LEU A 346 -0.15 0.72 20.77
N ASP A 347 -1.19 1.49 20.43
CA ASP A 347 -1.98 2.29 21.36
C ASP A 347 -3.44 1.81 21.26
N ILE A 348 -3.83 0.97 22.19
CA ILE A 348 -5.15 0.35 22.23
C ILE A 348 -5.97 1.08 23.29
N ARG A 349 -7.22 1.42 22.96
CA ARG A 349 -8.19 2.06 23.84
C ARG A 349 -8.33 1.25 25.14
N LYS A 350 -8.07 1.88 26.27
CA LYS A 350 -8.24 1.26 27.59
C LYS A 350 -9.70 1.07 27.92
N GLY A 351 -10.02 0.00 28.66
CA GLY A 351 -11.36 -0.24 29.17
C GLY A 351 -12.40 -0.54 28.08
N LEU A 352 -12.02 -1.31 27.08
CA LEU A 352 -12.94 -1.82 26.05
C LEU A 352 -14.15 -2.47 26.71
N THR A 353 -15.34 -2.10 26.27
CA THR A 353 -16.63 -2.57 26.84
C THR A 353 -17.53 -3.05 25.70
N ALA A 354 -18.13 -4.20 25.86
CA ALA A 354 -19.09 -4.73 24.88
C ALA A 354 -20.38 -3.89 24.82
N PRO A 355 -21.08 -3.86 23.66
CA PRO A 355 -20.77 -4.61 22.45
C PRO A 355 -19.67 -3.97 21.64
N ILE A 356 -18.87 -4.76 20.92
CA ILE A 356 -17.84 -4.31 19.98
C ILE A 356 -18.05 -5.07 18.68
N SER A 357 -18.23 -4.35 17.58
CA SER A 357 -18.41 -4.97 16.26
C SER A 357 -17.07 -5.41 15.66
N ALA A 358 -17.09 -6.50 14.89
CA ALA A 358 -15.96 -6.84 14.06
C ALA A 358 -15.65 -5.69 13.07
N GLY A 359 -14.36 -5.33 12.90
CA GLY A 359 -13.93 -4.18 12.10
C GLY A 359 -14.01 -2.83 12.83
N GLU A 360 -14.49 -2.77 14.09
CA GLU A 360 -14.49 -1.52 14.86
C GLU A 360 -13.06 -1.08 15.20
N THR A 361 -12.74 0.20 15.02
CA THR A 361 -11.44 0.77 15.41
C THR A 361 -11.34 0.83 16.94
N VAL A 362 -10.40 0.07 17.49
CA VAL A 362 -10.16 -0.03 18.95
C VAL A 362 -8.82 0.56 19.38
N GLY A 363 -8.05 1.08 18.43
CA GLY A 363 -6.77 1.69 18.72
C GLY A 363 -6.03 2.12 17.45
N SER A 364 -4.74 2.41 17.60
CA SER A 364 -3.86 2.70 16.47
C SER A 364 -2.48 2.08 16.68
N MET A 365 -1.82 1.75 15.57
CA MET A 365 -0.43 1.35 15.51
C MET A 365 0.39 2.47 14.89
N GLU A 366 1.41 2.92 15.57
CA GLU A 366 2.40 3.87 15.07
C GLU A 366 3.68 3.12 14.72
N VAL A 367 4.12 3.24 13.46
CA VAL A 367 5.39 2.66 13.01
C VAL A 367 6.43 3.78 12.92
N ARG A 368 7.57 3.57 13.55
CA ARG A 368 8.67 4.54 13.62
C ARG A 368 9.93 3.97 12.98
N LEU A 369 10.71 4.86 12.38
CA LEU A 369 12.07 4.61 11.92
C LEU A 369 13.02 5.46 12.76
N GLY A 370 13.62 4.86 13.78
CA GLY A 370 14.26 5.62 14.84
C GLY A 370 13.23 6.52 15.54
N ASP A 371 13.48 7.83 15.55
CA ASP A 371 12.58 8.83 16.17
C ASP A 371 11.47 9.33 15.22
N GLU A 372 11.56 9.05 13.92
CA GLU A 372 10.60 9.52 12.91
C GLU A 372 9.39 8.60 12.81
N VAL A 373 8.17 9.15 12.87
CA VAL A 373 6.94 8.39 12.57
C VAL A 373 6.81 8.24 11.04
N VAL A 374 6.94 7.02 10.55
CA VAL A 374 6.88 6.71 9.12
C VAL A 374 5.54 6.14 8.67
N GLY A 375 4.67 5.79 9.61
CA GLY A 375 3.32 5.33 9.31
C GLY A 375 2.44 5.22 10.53
N LYS A 376 1.12 5.34 10.31
CA LYS A 376 0.09 5.10 11.31
C LYS A 376 -1.01 4.26 10.68
N ARG A 377 -1.54 3.28 11.43
CA ARG A 377 -2.62 2.39 10.99
C ARG A 377 -3.60 2.21 12.13
N ASP A 378 -4.88 2.07 11.79
CA ASP A 378 -5.90 1.71 12.75
C ASP A 378 -5.74 0.26 13.19
N LEU A 379 -6.01 0.01 14.45
CA LEU A 379 -6.13 -1.31 15.04
C LEU A 379 -7.61 -1.63 15.18
N LEU A 380 -8.01 -2.76 14.61
CA LEU A 380 -9.39 -3.16 14.51
C LEU A 380 -9.68 -4.39 15.38
N ALA A 381 -10.93 -4.48 15.84
CA ALA A 381 -11.49 -5.69 16.41
C ALA A 381 -11.58 -6.76 15.30
N LEU A 382 -10.84 -7.86 15.43
CA LEU A 382 -10.85 -8.94 14.43
C LEU A 382 -12.03 -9.90 14.57
N GLU A 383 -12.80 -9.76 15.65
CA GLU A 383 -14.01 -10.54 15.93
C GLU A 383 -15.02 -9.68 16.66
N GLU A 384 -16.28 -10.08 16.59
CA GLU A 384 -17.35 -9.46 17.36
C GLU A 384 -17.33 -9.94 18.80
N VAL A 385 -17.62 -9.03 19.74
CA VAL A 385 -17.91 -9.33 21.15
C VAL A 385 -19.27 -8.75 21.49
N GLN A 386 -20.24 -9.63 21.79
CA GLN A 386 -21.61 -9.25 22.15
C GLN A 386 -21.72 -8.95 23.65
N GLU A 387 -22.82 -8.33 24.07
CA GLU A 387 -23.07 -8.11 25.49
C GLU A 387 -23.18 -9.44 26.26
N GLY A 388 -22.48 -9.52 27.35
CA GLY A 388 -22.59 -10.66 28.29
C GLY A 388 -23.91 -10.70 29.06
N GLY A 389 -24.23 -11.85 29.62
CA GLY A 389 -25.41 -12.01 30.44
C GLY A 389 -25.43 -11.06 31.66
N PHE A 390 -26.63 -10.80 32.21
CA PHE A 390 -26.83 -9.83 33.32
C PHE A 390 -25.84 -10.04 34.49
N PHE A 391 -25.63 -11.26 34.95
CA PHE A 391 -24.75 -11.54 36.07
C PHE A 391 -23.28 -11.25 35.74
N LYS A 392 -22.83 -11.57 34.53
CA LYS A 392 -21.47 -11.28 34.08
C LYS A 392 -21.22 -9.79 34.04
N ARG A 393 -22.14 -9.02 33.47
CA ARG A 393 -22.04 -7.56 33.41
C ARG A 393 -21.99 -6.92 34.80
N MET A 394 -22.78 -7.45 35.77
CA MET A 394 -22.73 -6.97 37.14
C MET A 394 -21.39 -7.24 37.83
N ILE A 395 -20.83 -8.46 37.66
CA ILE A 395 -19.52 -8.83 38.18
C ILE A 395 -18.43 -7.96 37.55
N ASP A 396 -18.48 -7.77 36.25
CA ASP A 396 -17.50 -6.96 35.52
C ASP A 396 -17.51 -5.50 35.97
N LYS A 397 -18.68 -4.90 36.21
CA LYS A 397 -18.80 -3.54 36.75
C LYS A 397 -18.16 -3.40 38.12
N VAL A 398 -18.40 -4.37 39.01
CA VAL A 398 -17.80 -4.38 40.37
C VAL A 398 -16.27 -4.56 40.26
N SER A 399 -15.82 -5.52 39.44
CA SER A 399 -14.40 -5.79 39.23
C SER A 399 -13.65 -4.59 38.64
N ARG A 400 -14.27 -3.90 37.67
CA ARG A 400 -13.71 -2.68 37.08
C ARG A 400 -13.60 -1.56 38.09
N PHE A 401 -14.62 -1.34 38.91
CA PHE A 401 -14.59 -0.35 39.97
C PHE A 401 -13.40 -0.55 40.93
N PHE A 402 -13.17 -1.80 41.37
CA PHE A 402 -12.02 -2.11 42.23
C PHE A 402 -10.68 -2.00 41.51
N SER A 403 -10.61 -2.37 40.22
CA SER A 403 -9.40 -2.20 39.40
C SER A 403 -9.02 -0.73 39.23
N ASP A 404 -9.99 0.12 38.95
CA ASP A 404 -9.77 1.56 38.78
C ASP A 404 -9.40 2.24 40.11
N LEU A 405 -9.97 1.80 41.22
CA LEU A 405 -9.61 2.28 42.56
C LEU A 405 -8.16 1.91 42.92
N TRP A 406 -7.76 0.67 42.61
CA TRP A 406 -6.40 0.18 42.90
C TRP A 406 -5.34 0.89 42.04
N SER A 407 -5.60 1.09 40.75
CA SER A 407 -4.69 1.81 39.85
C SER A 407 -4.56 3.30 40.22
N GLY A 408 -5.58 3.90 40.81
CA GLY A 408 -5.53 5.30 41.28
C GLY A 408 -4.77 5.51 42.60
N TRP A 409 -4.49 4.45 43.36
CA TRP A 409 -3.78 4.53 44.64
C TRP A 409 -2.31 4.15 44.58
N PHE A 410 -1.91 3.36 43.56
CA PHE A 410 -0.58 2.77 43.46
C PHE A 410 0.11 2.99 42.08
N GLY A 411 -0.48 3.80 41.16
CA GLY A 411 0.01 4.09 39.81
C GLY A 411 0.60 5.52 39.65
#